data_26042882b36da6defb18c1e389031d9a
#
_entry.id   26042882b36da6defb18c1e389031d9a
#
_cell.length_a   1.000
_cell.length_b   1.000
_cell.length_c   1.000
_cell.angle_alpha   90.00
_cell.angle_beta   90.00
_cell.angle_gamma   90.00
#
_symmetry.space_group_name_H-M   'P 1'
#
loop_
_entity.id
_entity.type
_entity.pdbx_description
1 polymer ?
#
loop_
_entity_poly.entity_id
_entity_poly.type
_entity_poly.pdbx_seq_one_letter_code
_entity_poly.pdbx_strand_id
1 'polypeptide(L)'
;MSCEADIFFLEEGEDFMSKKDTYYSDQFSSCADSACQAAELLEEVLDHFDAAALKEKLDAMHVIEHDADQKKHDTMNVLIKAFITPIEREDIISLSQNIDNMTDKIEDVLIRIYINNVQTIRPDAVQFTKVIIRCCQAVQSLIREFADFKRSKKLHEEIVRINALEEEADALFISSMRALHTESSDPIEILCWREIFIYLEKCSDACEHVADVVESVVMKNS
;
A
#
# COMPACT_ATOMS: atom_id res chain seq x y z
N MET A 1 18.03 -55.25 4.24
CA MET A 1 18.31 -54.13 5.15
C MET A 1 18.81 -52.98 4.29
N SER A 2 17.89 -52.14 3.86
CA SER A 2 18.15 -50.75 3.40
C SER A 2 16.87 -50.26 2.72
N CYS A 3 16.01 -49.57 3.45
CA CYS A 3 14.85 -48.89 2.87
C CYS A 3 14.23 -47.86 3.87
N GLU A 4 15.02 -47.32 4.78
CA GLU A 4 14.53 -46.34 5.77
C GLU A 4 15.20 -44.96 5.69
N ALA A 5 16.20 -44.77 4.81
CA ALA A 5 16.95 -43.51 4.72
C ALA A 5 16.34 -42.49 3.73
N ASP A 6 15.53 -42.93 2.76
CA ASP A 6 15.04 -42.05 1.68
C ASP A 6 13.74 -41.29 2.03
N ILE A 7 12.98 -41.75 3.04
CA ILE A 7 11.69 -41.11 3.42
C ILE A 7 11.92 -39.87 4.30
N PHE A 8 13.00 -39.80 5.07
CA PHE A 8 13.27 -38.69 5.99
C PHE A 8 13.72 -37.40 5.27
N PHE A 9 14.34 -37.53 4.09
CA PHE A 9 14.81 -36.39 3.30
C PHE A 9 13.70 -35.66 2.52
N LEU A 10 12.62 -36.37 2.18
CA LEU A 10 11.48 -35.79 1.42
C LEU A 10 10.55 -35.00 2.32
N GLU A 11 10.31 -35.41 3.58
CA GLU A 11 9.46 -34.70 4.53
C GLU A 11 10.10 -33.37 5.00
N GLU A 12 11.41 -33.32 5.23
CA GLU A 12 12.10 -32.07 5.59
C GLU A 12 12.15 -31.06 4.42
N GLY A 13 12.16 -31.52 3.18
CA GLY A 13 12.18 -30.67 1.99
C GLY A 13 10.85 -29.99 1.71
N GLU A 14 9.74 -30.68 1.88
CA GLU A 14 8.40 -30.13 1.64
C GLU A 14 8.00 -29.13 2.73
N ASP A 15 8.28 -29.42 4.00
CA ASP A 15 7.98 -28.50 5.11
C ASP A 15 8.87 -27.25 5.10
N PHE A 16 10.11 -27.35 4.62
CA PHE A 16 11.04 -26.23 4.49
C PHE A 16 10.68 -25.28 3.31
N MET A 17 10.20 -25.79 2.19
CA MET A 17 9.69 -24.98 1.08
C MET A 17 8.40 -24.24 1.50
N SER A 18 7.46 -24.92 2.16
CA SER A 18 6.23 -24.35 2.69
C SER A 18 6.49 -23.17 3.64
N LYS A 19 7.46 -23.26 4.56
CA LYS A 19 7.81 -22.17 5.50
C LYS A 19 8.46 -20.95 4.83
N LYS A 20 9.16 -21.14 3.71
CA LYS A 20 9.73 -20.01 2.96
C LYS A 20 8.71 -19.33 2.06
N ASP A 21 7.79 -20.09 1.51
CA ASP A 21 6.71 -19.52 0.68
C ASP A 21 5.78 -18.66 1.52
N THR A 22 5.44 -19.10 2.74
CA THR A 22 4.65 -18.31 3.68
C THR A 22 5.36 -17.03 4.14
N TYR A 23 6.69 -17.02 4.29
CA TYR A 23 7.44 -15.85 4.76
C TYR A 23 7.18 -14.61 3.88
N TYR A 24 7.33 -14.70 2.55
CA TYR A 24 7.12 -13.55 1.66
C TYR A 24 5.66 -13.09 1.66
N SER A 25 4.73 -14.02 1.63
CA SER A 25 3.30 -13.74 1.72
C SER A 25 2.92 -13.02 3.03
N ASP A 26 3.48 -13.47 4.15
CA ASP A 26 3.27 -12.86 5.47
C ASP A 26 3.85 -11.44 5.52
N GLN A 27 5.04 -11.22 4.94
CA GLN A 27 5.65 -9.88 4.86
C GLN A 27 4.83 -8.93 3.99
N PHE A 28 4.40 -9.35 2.80
CA PHE A 28 3.53 -8.53 1.95
C PHE A 28 2.22 -8.17 2.64
N SER A 29 1.59 -9.13 3.31
CA SER A 29 0.37 -8.90 4.08
C SER A 29 0.59 -7.90 5.21
N SER A 30 1.71 -8.05 5.95
CA SER A 30 2.05 -7.13 7.05
C SER A 30 2.37 -5.72 6.57
N CYS A 31 3.00 -5.54 5.39
CA CYS A 31 3.21 -4.22 4.79
C CYS A 31 1.88 -3.60 4.32
N ALA A 32 0.99 -4.39 3.71
CA ALA A 32 -0.34 -3.91 3.33
C ALA A 32 -1.20 -3.51 4.55
N ASP A 33 -1.04 -4.22 5.69
CA ASP A 33 -1.68 -3.85 6.96
C ASP A 33 -1.14 -2.49 7.47
N SER A 34 0.17 -2.20 7.32
CA SER A 34 0.74 -0.90 7.67
C SER A 34 0.17 0.24 6.81
N ALA A 35 -0.03 0.02 5.49
CA ALA A 35 -0.66 1.01 4.62
C ALA A 35 -2.12 1.29 5.02
N CYS A 36 -2.89 0.28 5.43
CA CYS A 36 -4.23 0.48 5.97
C CYS A 36 -4.19 1.32 7.27
N GLN A 37 -3.27 1.04 8.19
CA GLN A 37 -3.11 1.81 9.43
C GLN A 37 -2.73 3.27 9.15
N ALA A 38 -1.84 3.52 8.18
CA ALA A 38 -1.47 4.86 7.77
C ALA A 38 -2.68 5.62 7.17
N ALA A 39 -3.48 4.97 6.33
CA ALA A 39 -4.68 5.56 5.75
C ALA A 39 -5.75 5.91 6.80
N GLU A 40 -5.96 5.03 7.76
CA GLU A 40 -6.88 5.26 8.89
C GLU A 40 -6.41 6.41 9.78
N LEU A 41 -5.10 6.50 10.07
CA LEU A 41 -4.54 7.62 10.81
C LEU A 41 -4.68 8.94 10.02
N LEU A 42 -4.45 8.92 8.71
CA LEU A 42 -4.65 10.10 7.87
C LEU A 42 -6.11 10.57 7.90
N GLU A 43 -7.09 9.67 7.78
CA GLU A 43 -8.51 10.01 7.90
C GLU A 43 -8.82 10.62 9.26
N GLU A 44 -8.38 10.00 10.36
CA GLU A 44 -8.57 10.52 11.72
C GLU A 44 -8.04 11.95 11.86
N VAL A 45 -6.82 12.20 11.33
CA VAL A 45 -6.19 13.53 11.39
C VAL A 45 -6.97 14.57 10.59
N LEU A 46 -7.47 14.23 9.41
CA LEU A 46 -8.20 15.17 8.57
C LEU A 46 -9.63 15.42 9.08
N ASP A 47 -10.30 14.37 9.58
CA ASP A 47 -11.68 14.49 10.09
C ASP A 47 -11.74 15.24 11.43
N HIS A 48 -10.70 15.10 12.26
CA HIS A 48 -10.59 15.72 13.59
C HIS A 48 -9.38 16.67 13.68
N PHE A 49 -9.22 17.50 12.65
CA PHE A 49 -8.03 18.30 12.46
C PHE A 49 -7.78 19.31 13.61
N ASP A 50 -6.58 19.19 14.19
CA ASP A 50 -6.01 20.15 15.14
C ASP A 50 -4.58 20.53 14.68
N ALA A 51 -4.40 21.76 14.24
CA ALA A 51 -3.11 22.26 13.78
C ALA A 51 -2.03 22.24 14.88
N ALA A 52 -2.42 22.34 16.16
CA ALA A 52 -1.48 22.28 17.28
C ALA A 52 -0.97 20.85 17.55
N ALA A 53 -1.78 19.83 17.27
CA ALA A 53 -1.43 18.41 17.42
C ALA A 53 -0.74 17.82 16.18
N LEU A 54 -0.69 18.56 15.06
CA LEU A 54 -0.27 18.02 13.76
C LEU A 54 1.15 17.42 13.77
N LYS A 55 2.08 18.05 14.52
CA LYS A 55 3.45 17.52 14.65
C LYS A 55 3.49 16.16 15.34
N GLU A 56 2.70 15.96 16.39
CA GLU A 56 2.59 14.66 17.08
C GLU A 56 1.97 13.60 16.18
N LYS A 57 0.96 13.97 15.40
CA LYS A 57 0.33 13.06 14.41
C LYS A 57 1.30 12.68 13.28
N LEU A 58 2.12 13.62 12.81
CA LEU A 58 3.17 13.34 11.84
C LEU A 58 4.23 12.37 12.40
N ASP A 59 4.65 12.57 13.66
CA ASP A 59 5.59 11.64 14.30
C ASP A 59 4.99 10.23 14.45
N ALA A 60 3.69 10.12 14.75
CA ALA A 60 2.97 8.85 14.79
C ALA A 60 2.88 8.19 13.39
N MET A 61 2.64 8.96 12.34
CA MET A 61 2.63 8.48 10.96
C MET A 61 4.01 7.95 10.56
N HIS A 62 5.08 8.68 10.91
CA HIS A 62 6.45 8.26 10.61
C HIS A 62 6.84 6.93 11.30
N VAL A 63 6.26 6.62 12.47
CA VAL A 63 6.46 5.31 13.10
C VAL A 63 5.85 4.19 12.27
N ILE A 64 4.69 4.40 11.65
CA ILE A 64 4.03 3.39 10.80
C ILE A 64 4.84 3.19 9.51
N GLU A 65 5.27 4.29 8.85
CA GLU A 65 6.11 4.24 7.66
C GLU A 65 7.43 3.52 7.93
N HIS A 66 8.13 3.91 8.98
CA HIS A 66 9.41 3.29 9.34
C HIS A 66 9.29 1.78 9.64
N ASP A 67 8.20 1.34 10.26
CA ASP A 67 7.92 -0.09 10.48
C ASP A 67 7.69 -0.83 9.15
N ALA A 68 6.98 -0.21 8.19
CA ALA A 68 6.78 -0.76 6.85
C ALA A 68 8.10 -0.86 6.07
N ASP A 69 8.92 0.20 6.08
CA ASP A 69 10.25 0.23 5.44
C ASP A 69 11.19 -0.83 6.04
N GLN A 70 11.18 -1.02 7.36
CA GLN A 70 11.95 -2.08 8.01
C GLN A 70 11.53 -3.48 7.55
N LYS A 71 10.25 -3.76 7.41
CA LYS A 71 9.73 -5.03 6.88
C LYS A 71 10.20 -5.27 5.44
N LYS A 72 10.18 -4.24 4.59
CA LYS A 72 10.74 -4.29 3.22
C LYS A 72 12.23 -4.62 3.26
N HIS A 73 13.03 -3.95 4.08
CA HIS A 73 14.45 -4.20 4.24
C HIS A 73 14.72 -5.64 4.72
N ASP A 74 13.95 -6.16 5.66
CA ASP A 74 14.08 -7.54 6.14
C ASP A 74 13.74 -8.55 5.03
N THR A 75 12.72 -8.27 4.22
CA THR A 75 12.38 -9.07 3.04
C THR A 75 13.54 -9.11 2.04
N MET A 76 14.18 -7.97 1.75
CA MET A 76 15.35 -7.91 0.87
C MET A 76 16.54 -8.69 1.45
N ASN A 77 16.79 -8.58 2.76
CA ASN A 77 17.87 -9.31 3.44
C ASN A 77 17.69 -10.83 3.39
N VAL A 78 16.46 -11.32 3.48
CA VAL A 78 16.13 -12.74 3.31
C VAL A 78 16.28 -13.15 1.86
N LEU A 79 15.80 -12.32 0.92
CA LEU A 79 15.85 -12.59 -0.53
C LEU A 79 17.29 -12.73 -1.04
N ILE A 80 18.23 -11.91 -0.59
CA ILE A 80 19.66 -11.98 -0.95
C ILE A 80 20.24 -13.38 -0.61
N LYS A 81 19.82 -13.96 0.49
CA LYS A 81 20.32 -15.25 1.00
C LYS A 81 19.51 -16.47 0.48
N ALA A 82 18.37 -16.24 -0.15
CA ALA A 82 17.51 -17.31 -0.63
C ALA A 82 18.14 -17.99 -1.86
N PHE A 83 18.17 -19.30 -1.88
CA PHE A 83 18.61 -20.07 -3.07
C PHE A 83 17.43 -20.34 -4.03
N ILE A 84 16.27 -20.63 -3.48
CA ILE A 84 15.01 -20.85 -4.22
C ILE A 84 13.96 -19.88 -3.66
N THR A 85 13.14 -19.31 -4.54
CA THR A 85 12.04 -18.38 -4.22
C THR A 85 10.74 -18.88 -4.86
N PRO A 86 9.55 -18.59 -4.26
CA PRO A 86 8.25 -19.06 -4.76
C PRO A 86 7.86 -18.47 -6.12
N ILE A 87 8.32 -17.27 -6.41
CA ILE A 87 8.19 -16.53 -7.67
C ILE A 87 9.55 -15.92 -8.03
N GLU A 88 9.68 -15.28 -9.19
CA GLU A 88 10.92 -14.65 -9.61
C GLU A 88 11.37 -13.58 -8.58
N ARG A 89 12.68 -13.44 -8.37
CA ARG A 89 13.25 -12.49 -7.39
C ARG A 89 12.86 -11.05 -7.71
N GLU A 90 12.86 -10.71 -8.98
CA GLU A 90 12.47 -9.39 -9.49
C GLU A 90 11.02 -9.06 -9.16
N ASP A 91 10.14 -10.06 -9.19
CA ASP A 91 8.74 -9.91 -8.83
C ASP A 91 8.56 -9.68 -7.32
N ILE A 92 9.33 -10.40 -6.47
CA ILE A 92 9.35 -10.16 -5.01
C ILE A 92 9.83 -8.74 -4.69
N ILE A 93 10.90 -8.28 -5.36
CA ILE A 93 11.43 -6.93 -5.20
C ILE A 93 10.38 -5.89 -5.60
N SER A 94 9.81 -6.06 -6.80
CA SER A 94 8.82 -5.12 -7.35
C SER A 94 7.58 -5.03 -6.45
N LEU A 95 7.03 -6.17 -6.02
CA LEU A 95 5.86 -6.21 -5.16
C LEU A 95 6.13 -5.57 -3.80
N SER A 96 7.27 -5.91 -3.17
CA SER A 96 7.68 -5.32 -1.89
C SER A 96 7.81 -3.81 -1.97
N GLN A 97 8.43 -3.28 -3.03
CA GLN A 97 8.60 -1.84 -3.25
C GLN A 97 7.28 -1.12 -3.49
N ASN A 98 6.35 -1.72 -4.25
CA ASN A 98 5.07 -1.09 -4.54
C ASN A 98 4.14 -1.08 -3.32
N ILE A 99 4.15 -2.13 -2.49
CA ILE A 99 3.37 -2.13 -1.24
C ILE A 99 3.91 -1.09 -0.25
N ASP A 100 5.22 -1.00 -0.08
CA ASP A 100 5.88 0.01 0.76
C ASP A 100 5.56 1.43 0.29
N ASN A 101 5.60 1.68 -1.02
CA ASN A 101 5.28 2.98 -1.62
C ASN A 101 3.86 3.47 -1.28
N MET A 102 2.90 2.59 -0.97
CA MET A 102 1.58 3.01 -0.50
C MET A 102 1.68 3.78 0.83
N THR A 103 2.43 3.25 1.79
CA THR A 103 2.62 3.89 3.11
C THR A 103 3.38 5.21 2.96
N ASP A 104 4.43 5.25 2.14
CA ASP A 104 5.20 6.45 1.81
C ASP A 104 4.30 7.56 1.25
N LYS A 105 3.41 7.24 0.30
CA LYS A 105 2.51 8.24 -0.31
C LYS A 105 1.50 8.78 0.69
N ILE A 106 1.02 7.95 1.61
CA ILE A 106 0.08 8.38 2.66
C ILE A 106 0.78 9.31 3.66
N GLU A 107 2.01 9.00 4.10
CA GLU A 107 2.83 9.89 4.92
C GLU A 107 3.11 11.22 4.20
N ASP A 108 3.45 11.16 2.91
CA ASP A 108 3.70 12.32 2.05
C ASP A 108 2.55 13.34 2.09
N VAL A 109 1.28 12.89 2.15
CA VAL A 109 0.11 13.79 2.29
C VAL A 109 0.19 14.55 3.61
N LEU A 110 0.43 13.87 4.72
CA LEU A 110 0.48 14.50 6.04
C LEU A 110 1.67 15.46 6.16
N ILE A 111 2.81 15.11 5.57
CA ILE A 111 3.98 16.00 5.44
C ILE A 111 3.58 17.29 4.70
N ARG A 112 2.82 17.22 3.59
CA ARG A 112 2.38 18.42 2.83
C ARG A 112 1.44 19.29 3.64
N ILE A 113 0.52 18.70 4.39
CA ILE A 113 -0.35 19.42 5.30
C ILE A 113 0.48 20.18 6.36
N TYR A 114 1.51 19.55 6.91
CA TYR A 114 2.39 20.13 7.91
C TYR A 114 3.26 21.27 7.34
N ILE A 115 4.01 21.01 6.24
CA ILE A 115 4.95 22.00 5.70
C ILE A 115 4.25 23.22 5.08
N ASN A 116 3.04 23.05 4.55
CA ASN A 116 2.22 24.12 4.01
C ASN A 116 1.46 24.89 5.13
N ASN A 117 1.68 24.52 6.40
CA ASN A 117 1.05 25.17 7.56
C ASN A 117 -0.48 25.30 7.40
N VAL A 118 -1.12 24.22 6.94
CA VAL A 118 -2.58 24.19 6.75
C VAL A 118 -3.29 24.45 8.09
N GLN A 119 -4.28 25.34 8.09
CA GLN A 119 -5.03 25.70 9.28
C GLN A 119 -6.45 25.13 9.30
N THR A 120 -6.98 24.76 8.16
CA THR A 120 -8.32 24.19 8.00
C THR A 120 -8.30 23.14 6.91
N ILE A 121 -8.99 22.02 7.13
CA ILE A 121 -9.10 20.93 6.15
C ILE A 121 -10.30 21.17 5.25
N ARG A 122 -10.11 20.95 3.95
CA ARG A 122 -11.20 20.98 2.97
C ARG A 122 -12.03 19.69 3.06
N PRO A 123 -13.38 19.80 2.97
CA PRO A 123 -14.25 18.61 3.04
C PRO A 123 -13.99 17.55 1.95
N ASP A 124 -13.58 17.98 0.75
CA ASP A 124 -13.21 17.11 -0.36
C ASP A 124 -11.95 16.27 -0.04
N ALA A 125 -10.99 16.79 0.71
CA ALA A 125 -9.84 16.02 1.17
C ALA A 125 -10.25 14.88 2.15
N VAL A 126 -11.19 15.14 3.05
CA VAL A 126 -11.73 14.08 3.94
C VAL A 126 -12.47 13.00 3.13
N GLN A 127 -13.18 13.37 2.06
CA GLN A 127 -13.81 12.38 1.18
C GLN A 127 -12.75 11.53 0.46
N PHE A 128 -11.65 12.15 0.07
CA PHE A 128 -10.54 11.47 -0.60
C PHE A 128 -9.90 10.40 0.30
N THR A 129 -9.67 10.69 1.59
CA THR A 129 -9.09 9.69 2.51
C THR A 129 -9.97 8.45 2.65
N LYS A 130 -11.29 8.58 2.58
CA LYS A 130 -12.23 7.44 2.59
C LYS A 130 -12.08 6.54 1.36
N VAL A 131 -11.79 7.12 0.20
CA VAL A 131 -11.48 6.34 -1.01
C VAL A 131 -10.14 5.63 -0.85
N ILE A 132 -9.11 6.33 -0.36
CA ILE A 132 -7.76 5.76 -0.10
C ILE A 132 -7.85 4.56 0.86
N ILE A 133 -8.61 4.65 1.95
CA ILE A 133 -8.82 3.52 2.87
C ILE A 133 -9.41 2.32 2.13
N ARG A 134 -10.40 2.54 1.27
CA ARG A 134 -11.02 1.46 0.49
C ARG A 134 -10.03 0.84 -0.51
N CYS A 135 -9.16 1.65 -1.12
CA CYS A 135 -8.07 1.18 -1.97
C CYS A 135 -7.09 0.31 -1.18
N CYS A 136 -6.61 0.76 -0.02
CA CYS A 136 -5.71 0.00 0.85
C CYS A 136 -6.33 -1.32 1.31
N GLN A 137 -7.60 -1.33 1.70
CA GLN A 137 -8.33 -2.54 2.08
C GLN A 137 -8.51 -3.52 0.91
N ALA A 138 -8.70 -3.02 -0.31
CA ALA A 138 -8.78 -3.85 -1.51
C ALA A 138 -7.40 -4.47 -1.83
N VAL A 139 -6.31 -3.71 -1.71
CA VAL A 139 -4.94 -4.25 -1.84
C VAL A 139 -4.65 -5.29 -0.75
N GLN A 140 -5.03 -5.04 0.52
CA GLN A 140 -4.90 -6.02 1.59
C GLN A 140 -5.60 -7.34 1.24
N SER A 141 -6.82 -7.27 0.67
CA SER A 141 -7.57 -8.44 0.21
C SER A 141 -6.87 -9.12 -0.97
N LEU A 142 -6.38 -8.34 -1.94
CA LEU A 142 -5.63 -8.84 -3.09
C LEU A 142 -4.37 -9.62 -2.67
N ILE A 143 -3.58 -9.08 -1.75
CA ILE A 143 -2.35 -9.71 -1.25
C ILE A 143 -2.64 -11.02 -0.53
N ARG A 144 -3.74 -11.10 0.23
CA ARG A 144 -4.19 -12.37 0.85
C ARG A 144 -4.57 -13.42 -0.18
N GLU A 145 -5.28 -13.04 -1.23
CA GLU A 145 -5.64 -13.96 -2.34
C GLU A 145 -4.40 -14.34 -3.18
N PHE A 146 -3.41 -13.43 -3.28
CA PHE A 146 -2.17 -13.68 -4.00
C PHE A 146 -1.31 -14.76 -3.35
N ALA A 147 -1.41 -15.01 -2.06
CA ALA A 147 -0.69 -16.08 -1.36
C ALA A 147 -0.94 -17.48 -1.99
N ASP A 148 -2.12 -17.72 -2.56
CA ASP A 148 -2.46 -18.92 -3.33
C ASP A 148 -3.04 -18.55 -4.71
N PHE A 149 -2.35 -17.69 -5.45
CA PHE A 149 -2.85 -17.11 -6.71
C PHE A 149 -3.21 -18.16 -7.76
N LYS A 150 -2.54 -19.34 -7.75
CA LYS A 150 -2.84 -20.44 -8.69
C LYS A 150 -4.22 -21.06 -8.49
N ARG A 151 -4.82 -20.91 -7.30
CA ARG A 151 -6.13 -21.48 -6.95
C ARG A 151 -7.18 -20.41 -6.66
N SER A 152 -6.77 -19.18 -6.44
CA SER A 152 -7.69 -18.08 -6.12
C SER A 152 -8.63 -17.81 -7.30
N LYS A 153 -9.93 -17.72 -6.97
CA LYS A 153 -10.99 -17.33 -7.91
C LYS A 153 -11.37 -15.86 -7.75
N LYS A 154 -10.87 -15.19 -6.69
CA LYS A 154 -11.22 -13.81 -6.34
C LYS A 154 -10.15 -12.80 -6.73
N LEU A 155 -8.94 -13.26 -7.05
CA LEU A 155 -7.80 -12.38 -7.33
C LEU A 155 -8.13 -11.36 -8.44
N HIS A 156 -8.72 -11.82 -9.55
CA HIS A 156 -9.12 -10.92 -10.63
C HIS A 156 -10.25 -9.95 -10.20
N GLU A 157 -11.18 -10.38 -9.34
CA GLU A 157 -12.24 -9.51 -8.81
C GLU A 157 -11.65 -8.39 -7.96
N GLU A 158 -10.61 -8.67 -7.13
CA GLU A 158 -9.94 -7.64 -6.33
C GLU A 158 -9.12 -6.68 -7.20
N ILE A 159 -8.46 -7.14 -8.26
CA ILE A 159 -7.80 -6.26 -9.25
C ILE A 159 -8.81 -5.30 -9.88
N VAL A 160 -9.93 -5.81 -10.39
CA VAL A 160 -10.98 -4.97 -10.97
C VAL A 160 -11.55 -3.98 -9.95
N ARG A 161 -11.68 -4.39 -8.69
CA ARG A 161 -12.13 -3.52 -7.61
C ARG A 161 -11.15 -2.38 -7.32
N ILE A 162 -9.84 -2.65 -7.33
CA ILE A 162 -8.82 -1.61 -7.11
C ILE A 162 -8.86 -0.59 -8.24
N ASN A 163 -8.92 -1.04 -9.50
CA ASN A 163 -9.00 -0.14 -10.66
C ASN A 163 -10.27 0.73 -10.61
N ALA A 164 -11.42 0.16 -10.23
CA ALA A 164 -12.64 0.95 -10.07
C ALA A 164 -12.57 1.99 -8.94
N LEU A 165 -11.78 1.72 -7.88
CA LEU A 165 -11.57 2.66 -6.79
C LEU A 165 -10.59 3.78 -7.18
N GLU A 166 -9.59 3.46 -7.99
CA GLU A 166 -8.68 4.45 -8.58
C GLU A 166 -9.45 5.38 -9.53
N GLU A 167 -10.30 4.87 -10.43
CA GLU A 167 -11.18 5.70 -11.27
C GLU A 167 -12.12 6.62 -10.45
N GLU A 168 -12.60 6.15 -9.27
CA GLU A 168 -13.38 6.98 -8.33
C GLU A 168 -12.50 8.09 -7.73
N ALA A 169 -11.25 7.79 -7.39
CA ALA A 169 -10.29 8.76 -6.87
C ALA A 169 -9.93 9.82 -7.91
N ASP A 170 -9.70 9.42 -9.15
CA ASP A 170 -9.44 10.30 -10.29
C ASP A 170 -10.60 11.29 -10.53
N ALA A 171 -11.83 10.79 -10.52
CA ALA A 171 -13.01 11.64 -10.66
C ALA A 171 -13.11 12.65 -9.49
N LEU A 172 -12.79 12.21 -8.29
CA LEU A 172 -12.75 13.07 -7.10
C LEU A 172 -11.62 14.09 -7.19
N PHE A 173 -10.43 13.72 -7.67
CA PHE A 173 -9.32 14.63 -7.92
C PHE A 173 -9.70 15.74 -8.89
N ILE A 174 -10.26 15.39 -10.06
CA ILE A 174 -10.69 16.36 -11.06
C ILE A 174 -11.73 17.33 -10.48
N SER A 175 -12.72 16.83 -9.75
CA SER A 175 -13.77 17.65 -9.15
C SER A 175 -13.24 18.57 -8.04
N SER A 176 -12.38 18.06 -7.16
CA SER A 176 -11.77 18.83 -6.07
C SER A 176 -10.83 19.92 -6.60
N MET A 177 -10.02 19.60 -7.60
CA MET A 177 -9.17 20.59 -8.30
C MET A 177 -10.00 21.68 -8.98
N ARG A 178 -11.12 21.32 -9.58
CA ARG A 178 -12.05 22.29 -10.18
C ARG A 178 -12.69 23.19 -9.12
N ALA A 179 -13.17 22.59 -8.02
CA ALA A 179 -13.77 23.32 -6.90
C ALA A 179 -12.76 24.29 -6.29
N LEU A 180 -11.54 23.84 -6.02
CA LEU A 180 -10.45 24.68 -5.48
C LEU A 180 -10.23 25.95 -6.31
N HIS A 181 -10.16 25.82 -7.65
CA HIS A 181 -9.91 26.95 -8.55
C HIS A 181 -11.13 27.84 -8.80
N THR A 182 -12.34 27.40 -8.45
CA THR A 182 -13.56 28.20 -8.62
C THR A 182 -14.04 28.87 -7.33
N GLU A 183 -13.71 28.30 -6.17
CA GLU A 183 -14.16 28.75 -4.86
C GLU A 183 -13.13 29.65 -4.17
N SER A 184 -11.83 29.38 -4.33
CA SER A 184 -10.78 30.19 -3.74
C SER A 184 -10.22 31.23 -4.73
N SER A 185 -9.95 32.42 -4.19
CA SER A 185 -9.19 33.48 -4.87
C SER A 185 -7.81 33.73 -4.24
N ASP A 186 -7.46 33.01 -3.15
CA ASP A 186 -6.17 33.10 -2.50
C ASP A 186 -5.15 32.21 -3.22
N PRO A 187 -4.12 32.79 -3.85
CA PRO A 187 -3.11 32.03 -4.57
C PRO A 187 -2.31 31.07 -3.67
N ILE A 188 -2.14 31.41 -2.38
CA ILE A 188 -1.41 30.53 -1.43
C ILE A 188 -2.27 29.33 -1.08
N GLU A 189 -3.55 29.52 -0.78
CA GLU A 189 -4.48 28.41 -0.56
C GLU A 189 -4.52 27.47 -1.77
N ILE A 190 -4.65 28.04 -2.99
CA ILE A 190 -4.66 27.25 -4.23
C ILE A 190 -3.36 26.46 -4.39
N LEU A 191 -2.19 27.06 -4.14
CA LEU A 191 -0.90 26.39 -4.25
C LEU A 191 -0.81 25.20 -3.29
N CYS A 192 -1.12 25.41 -2.02
CA CYS A 192 -1.03 24.41 -0.96
C CYS A 192 -1.99 23.24 -1.21
N TRP A 193 -3.27 23.52 -1.46
CA TRP A 193 -4.27 22.46 -1.67
C TRP A 193 -4.10 21.73 -2.99
N ARG A 194 -3.63 22.40 -4.03
CA ARG A 194 -3.26 21.75 -5.28
C ARG A 194 -2.18 20.69 -5.07
N GLU A 195 -1.14 21.00 -4.30
CA GLU A 195 -0.10 20.05 -3.95
C GLU A 195 -0.68 18.87 -3.15
N ILE A 196 -1.50 19.15 -2.13
CA ILE A 196 -2.10 18.12 -1.28
C ILE A 196 -2.99 17.17 -2.09
N PHE A 197 -3.85 17.69 -2.98
CA PHE A 197 -4.69 16.85 -3.84
C PHE A 197 -3.87 15.96 -4.78
N ILE A 198 -2.76 16.46 -5.34
CA ILE A 198 -1.84 15.64 -6.14
C ILE A 198 -1.26 14.47 -5.31
N TYR A 199 -0.98 14.69 -4.03
CA TYR A 199 -0.46 13.63 -3.17
C TYR A 199 -1.55 12.66 -2.69
N LEU A 200 -2.77 13.12 -2.53
CA LEU A 200 -3.92 12.23 -2.27
C LEU A 200 -4.20 11.30 -3.45
N GLU A 201 -4.17 11.81 -4.70
CA GLU A 201 -4.33 10.98 -5.91
C GLU A 201 -3.20 9.94 -6.02
N LYS A 202 -1.94 10.32 -5.76
CA LYS A 202 -0.83 9.36 -5.76
C LYS A 202 -0.97 8.21 -4.76
N CYS A 203 -1.80 8.32 -3.73
CA CYS A 203 -2.09 7.22 -2.82
C CYS A 203 -2.96 6.14 -3.50
N SER A 204 -3.96 6.53 -4.29
CA SER A 204 -4.77 5.60 -5.08
C SER A 204 -3.97 4.97 -6.21
N ASP A 205 -3.14 5.75 -6.94
CA ASP A 205 -2.21 5.25 -7.96
C ASP A 205 -1.25 4.19 -7.39
N ALA A 206 -0.72 4.41 -6.18
CA ALA A 206 0.15 3.44 -5.54
C ALA A 206 -0.56 2.11 -5.28
N CYS A 207 -1.85 2.14 -4.96
CA CYS A 207 -2.66 0.94 -4.80
C CYS A 207 -2.88 0.20 -6.14
N GLU A 208 -3.17 0.95 -7.22
CA GLU A 208 -3.30 0.39 -8.57
C GLU A 208 -1.98 -0.26 -9.03
N HIS A 209 -0.84 0.40 -8.82
CA HIS A 209 0.47 -0.16 -9.15
C HIS A 209 0.75 -1.51 -8.46
N VAL A 210 0.27 -1.72 -7.23
CA VAL A 210 0.36 -3.05 -6.59
C VAL A 210 -0.49 -4.07 -7.34
N ALA A 211 -1.70 -3.70 -7.77
CA ALA A 211 -2.57 -4.60 -8.54
C ALA A 211 -1.95 -4.97 -9.89
N ASP A 212 -1.34 -4.02 -10.59
CA ASP A 212 -0.62 -4.23 -11.86
C ASP A 212 0.55 -5.21 -11.72
N VAL A 213 1.34 -5.06 -10.64
CA VAL A 213 2.44 -5.99 -10.35
C VAL A 213 1.91 -7.38 -10.09
N VAL A 214 0.86 -7.52 -9.27
CA VAL A 214 0.23 -8.82 -9.00
C VAL A 214 -0.30 -9.45 -10.28
N GLU A 215 -1.01 -8.69 -11.12
CA GLU A 215 -1.52 -9.18 -12.41
C GLU A 215 -0.38 -9.67 -13.32
N SER A 216 0.71 -8.89 -13.41
CA SER A 216 1.89 -9.26 -14.18
C SER A 216 2.51 -10.58 -13.70
N VAL A 217 2.64 -10.76 -12.37
CA VAL A 217 3.18 -12.01 -11.79
C VAL A 217 2.28 -13.20 -12.08
N VAL A 218 0.98 -13.03 -11.97
CA VAL A 218 0.00 -14.08 -12.29
C VAL A 218 0.10 -14.48 -13.75
N MET A 219 0.15 -13.51 -14.68
CA MET A 219 0.28 -13.79 -16.12
C MET A 219 1.55 -14.55 -16.48
N LYS A 220 2.68 -14.26 -15.79
CA LYS A 220 3.95 -14.98 -16.02
C LYS A 220 3.91 -16.44 -15.53
N ASN A 221 3.04 -16.75 -14.57
CA ASN A 221 3.02 -18.04 -13.86
C ASN A 221 1.75 -18.87 -14.14
N SER A 222 0.95 -18.49 -15.14
CA SER A 222 -0.32 -19.13 -15.55
C SER A 222 -0.13 -20.15 -16.67
#